data_430028e4f39cbfe6e3af02319ac2068a
#
_entry.id   430028e4f39cbfe6e3af02319ac2068a
#
_cell.length_a   1.000
_cell.length_b   1.000
_cell.length_c   1.000
_cell.angle_alpha   90.00
_cell.angle_beta   90.00
_cell.angle_gamma   90.00
#
_symmetry.space_group_name_H-M   'P 1'
#
loop_
_entity.id
_entity.type
_entity.pdbx_description
1 polymer ?
#
loop_
_entity_poly.entity_id
_entity_poly.type
_entity_poly.pdbx_seq_one_letter_code
_entity_poly.pdbx_strand_id
1 'polypeptide(L)'
;MKKTIKFLAIASSFAFLANVANADTFIRMVSGPSGGSWYPLGAKIMQTFQSKIKGTATSNTSGGGISNVMSVDGGDAEFGFTYAHTVANGYNGKGKFKKARKNVRYFATLYPAAFQVAVPKNSKIKGFEDMKAANISPGKPKWTGTAFCESILKDYGFNFDTIKKNGGVVHMVSYKESVALMKDGQADVFMAATSVPQASFIELENSPGIRFIGLPKDRIDRIVKNNPGYIYGKIPASAYKSLDKDIPTLGIVTSAIVNKDLPNDLVYNMTK
;
A
#
# COMPACT_ATOMS: atom_id res chain seq x y z
N MET A 1 -7.53 -42.70 -16.32
CA MET A 1 -7.08 -41.30 -16.29
C MET A 1 -7.31 -40.59 -14.96
N LYS A 2 -8.44 -40.76 -14.24
CA LYS A 2 -8.72 -40.05 -12.96
C LYS A 2 -7.80 -40.40 -11.77
N LYS A 3 -7.22 -41.61 -11.72
CA LYS A 3 -6.31 -42.05 -10.63
C LYS A 3 -4.89 -41.46 -10.75
N THR A 4 -4.39 -41.26 -11.97
CA THR A 4 -3.04 -40.71 -12.23
C THR A 4 -2.95 -39.20 -11.85
N ILE A 5 -4.02 -38.43 -12.05
CA ILE A 5 -4.08 -37.01 -11.71
C ILE A 5 -4.04 -36.79 -10.19
N LYS A 6 -4.69 -37.67 -9.40
CA LYS A 6 -4.63 -37.59 -7.93
C LYS A 6 -3.23 -37.88 -7.36
N PHE A 7 -2.49 -38.76 -7.99
CA PHE A 7 -1.11 -39.09 -7.58
C PHE A 7 -0.13 -37.94 -7.88
N LEU A 8 -0.30 -37.23 -9.01
CA LEU A 8 0.53 -36.06 -9.33
C LEU A 8 0.25 -34.87 -8.38
N ALA A 9 -1.00 -34.65 -8.03
CA ALA A 9 -1.36 -33.56 -7.09
C ALA A 9 -0.82 -33.78 -5.67
N ILE A 10 -0.78 -35.04 -5.21
CA ILE A 10 -0.22 -35.41 -3.91
C ILE A 10 1.32 -35.30 -3.93
N ALA A 11 1.98 -35.72 -5.03
CA ALA A 11 3.43 -35.61 -5.17
C ALA A 11 3.92 -34.16 -5.22
N SER A 12 3.17 -33.26 -5.88
CA SER A 12 3.53 -31.81 -5.90
C SER A 12 3.32 -31.14 -4.54
N SER A 13 2.34 -31.55 -3.75
CA SER A 13 2.14 -31.04 -2.38
C SER A 13 3.23 -31.51 -1.42
N PHE A 14 3.71 -32.76 -1.58
CA PHE A 14 4.81 -33.29 -0.78
C PHE A 14 6.16 -32.64 -1.13
N ALA A 15 6.42 -32.33 -2.40
CA ALA A 15 7.65 -31.64 -2.82
C ALA A 15 7.74 -30.21 -2.28
N PHE A 16 6.60 -29.51 -2.12
CA PHE A 16 6.57 -28.17 -1.52
C PHE A 16 6.84 -28.22 -0.01
N LEU A 17 6.28 -29.19 0.71
CA LEU A 17 6.51 -29.40 2.13
C LEU A 17 7.96 -29.84 2.43
N ALA A 18 8.58 -30.63 1.56
CA ALA A 18 9.96 -31.07 1.72
C ALA A 18 11.00 -29.94 1.61
N ASN A 19 10.73 -28.90 0.78
CA ASN A 19 11.62 -27.74 0.70
C ASN A 19 11.54 -26.82 1.93
N VAL A 20 10.41 -26.79 2.62
CA VAL A 20 10.26 -25.99 3.86
C VAL A 20 10.92 -26.70 5.04
N ALA A 21 10.88 -28.04 5.08
CA ALA A 21 11.46 -28.84 6.17
C ALA A 21 13.00 -28.81 6.23
N ASN A 22 13.70 -28.36 5.18
CA ASN A 22 15.16 -28.25 5.11
C ASN A 22 15.65 -26.79 5.05
N ALA A 23 14.82 -25.82 5.36
CA ALA A 23 15.23 -24.42 5.41
C ALA A 23 15.81 -24.08 6.79
N ASP A 24 17.07 -23.63 6.80
CA ASP A 24 17.76 -23.16 8.00
C ASP A 24 17.21 -21.78 8.45
N THR A 25 16.65 -21.03 7.50
CA THR A 25 16.13 -19.68 7.71
C THR A 25 14.78 -19.50 7.04
N PHE A 26 13.84 -18.87 7.74
CA PHE A 26 12.53 -18.52 7.20
C PHE A 26 12.31 -17.02 7.25
N ILE A 27 12.08 -16.37 6.10
CA ILE A 27 11.82 -14.93 5.99
C ILE A 27 10.35 -14.71 5.65
N ARG A 28 9.60 -14.18 6.62
CA ARG A 28 8.21 -13.75 6.43
C ARG A 28 8.20 -12.29 6.02
N MET A 29 7.48 -12.00 4.95
CA MET A 29 7.27 -10.64 4.48
C MET A 29 5.83 -10.20 4.65
N VAL A 30 5.64 -8.97 5.09
CA VAL A 30 4.39 -8.22 5.03
C VAL A 30 4.52 -7.12 3.98
N SER A 31 3.80 -7.24 2.87
CA SER A 31 3.96 -6.35 1.72
C SER A 31 2.82 -5.34 1.61
N GLY A 32 1.87 -5.55 0.74
CA GLY A 32 0.78 -4.62 0.47
C GLY A 32 -0.55 -5.32 0.21
N PRO A 33 -1.60 -4.54 -0.03
CA PRO A 33 -2.91 -5.10 -0.31
C PRO A 33 -2.95 -5.85 -1.63
N SER A 34 -3.80 -6.86 -1.72
CA SER A 34 -4.22 -7.45 -2.99
C SER A 34 -4.82 -6.35 -3.89
N GLY A 35 -4.42 -6.32 -5.15
CA GLY A 35 -4.74 -5.24 -6.09
C GLY A 35 -3.81 -4.02 -6.00
N GLY A 36 -2.88 -3.97 -5.04
CA GLY A 36 -1.82 -2.97 -4.92
C GLY A 36 -0.50 -3.44 -5.53
N SER A 37 0.38 -2.50 -5.84
CA SER A 37 1.70 -2.78 -6.45
C SER A 37 2.69 -3.48 -5.51
N TRP A 38 2.57 -3.29 -4.21
CA TRP A 38 3.49 -3.89 -3.24
C TRP A 38 3.37 -5.40 -3.14
N TYR A 39 2.16 -5.97 -3.34
CA TYR A 39 1.96 -7.41 -3.21
C TYR A 39 2.75 -8.22 -4.25
N PRO A 40 2.63 -7.95 -5.57
CA PRO A 40 3.41 -8.66 -6.58
C PRO A 40 4.91 -8.35 -6.49
N LEU A 41 5.30 -7.11 -6.15
CA LEU A 41 6.71 -6.76 -5.94
C LEU A 41 7.31 -7.54 -4.76
N GLY A 42 6.60 -7.60 -3.64
CA GLY A 42 7.02 -8.37 -2.47
C GLY A 42 7.15 -9.85 -2.77
N ALA A 43 6.20 -10.44 -3.49
CA ALA A 43 6.27 -11.83 -3.93
C ALA A 43 7.52 -12.09 -4.77
N LYS A 44 7.86 -11.17 -5.71
CA LYS A 44 9.06 -11.32 -6.54
C LYS A 44 10.35 -11.20 -5.73
N ILE A 45 10.44 -10.27 -4.79
CA ILE A 45 11.59 -10.12 -3.89
C ILE A 45 11.76 -11.39 -3.05
N MET A 46 10.70 -11.90 -2.44
CA MET A 46 10.75 -13.13 -1.65
C MET A 46 11.19 -14.33 -2.46
N GLN A 47 10.68 -14.48 -3.69
CA GLN A 47 11.12 -15.50 -4.62
C GLN A 47 12.63 -15.36 -4.95
N THR A 48 13.11 -14.13 -5.10
CA THR A 48 14.54 -13.87 -5.35
C THR A 48 15.38 -14.25 -4.14
N PHE A 49 14.99 -13.88 -2.92
CA PHE A 49 15.70 -14.29 -1.71
C PHE A 49 15.76 -15.81 -1.58
N GLN A 50 14.63 -16.50 -1.76
CA GLN A 50 14.58 -17.96 -1.70
C GLN A 50 15.48 -18.63 -2.74
N SER A 51 15.61 -18.06 -3.95
CA SER A 51 16.43 -18.63 -5.02
C SER A 51 17.92 -18.32 -4.89
N LYS A 52 18.29 -17.20 -4.25
CA LYS A 52 19.68 -16.70 -4.19
C LYS A 52 20.35 -16.93 -2.84
N ILE A 53 19.60 -17.04 -1.76
CA ILE A 53 20.14 -17.26 -0.41
C ILE A 53 19.91 -18.73 -0.06
N LYS A 54 21.00 -19.50 -0.03
CA LYS A 54 20.95 -20.94 0.26
C LYS A 54 20.31 -21.23 1.63
N GLY A 55 19.50 -22.26 1.73
CA GLY A 55 18.84 -22.66 2.99
C GLY A 55 17.72 -21.71 3.43
N THR A 56 17.21 -20.85 2.54
CA THR A 56 16.16 -19.90 2.87
C THR A 56 14.81 -20.28 2.27
N ALA A 57 13.77 -20.33 3.10
CA ALA A 57 12.38 -20.37 2.68
C ALA A 57 11.72 -19.01 2.95
N THR A 58 10.71 -18.65 2.14
CA THR A 58 10.07 -17.33 2.26
C THR A 58 8.56 -17.40 2.17
N SER A 59 7.89 -16.39 2.74
CA SER A 59 6.47 -16.16 2.53
C SER A 59 6.20 -14.67 2.31
N ASN A 60 5.12 -14.36 1.60
CA ASN A 60 4.64 -12.98 1.39
C ASN A 60 3.16 -12.89 1.73
N THR A 61 2.82 -12.00 2.64
CA THR A 61 1.43 -11.77 3.07
C THR A 61 0.99 -10.34 2.80
N SER A 62 -0.34 -10.15 2.69
CA SER A 62 -0.94 -8.83 2.52
C SER A 62 -0.79 -8.00 3.79
N GLY A 63 -0.50 -6.71 3.61
CA GLY A 63 -0.34 -5.77 4.71
C GLY A 63 -0.64 -4.33 4.31
N GLY A 64 -0.16 -3.41 5.12
CA GLY A 64 -0.24 -1.97 4.88
C GLY A 64 0.74 -1.23 5.79
N GLY A 65 1.29 -0.10 5.35
CA GLY A 65 2.50 0.49 5.91
C GLY A 65 2.59 0.59 7.43
N ILE A 66 1.52 1.03 8.12
CA ILE A 66 1.50 1.14 9.59
C ILE A 66 1.48 -0.26 10.24
N SER A 67 0.62 -1.17 9.76
CA SER A 67 0.55 -2.54 10.28
C SER A 67 1.85 -3.29 10.04
N ASN A 68 2.52 -3.06 8.91
CA ASN A 68 3.79 -3.71 8.58
C ASN A 68 4.91 -3.32 9.56
N VAL A 69 4.99 -2.03 9.92
CA VAL A 69 5.92 -1.58 10.97
C VAL A 69 5.61 -2.27 12.30
N MET A 70 4.34 -2.49 12.64
CA MET A 70 3.95 -3.20 13.86
C MET A 70 4.34 -4.68 13.81
N SER A 71 4.10 -5.35 12.68
CA SER A 71 4.44 -6.77 12.50
C SER A 71 5.94 -7.01 12.53
N VAL A 72 6.73 -6.15 11.86
CA VAL A 72 8.19 -6.27 11.88
C VAL A 72 8.75 -5.96 13.27
N ASP A 73 8.24 -4.93 13.96
CA ASP A 73 8.64 -4.63 15.34
C ASP A 73 8.32 -5.76 16.32
N GLY A 74 7.18 -6.43 16.12
CA GLY A 74 6.69 -7.53 16.96
C GLY A 74 7.35 -8.87 16.69
N GLY A 75 8.13 -9.02 15.60
CA GLY A 75 8.71 -10.28 15.16
C GLY A 75 7.72 -11.22 14.44
N ASP A 76 6.55 -10.71 14.04
CA ASP A 76 5.59 -11.48 13.23
C ASP A 76 6.06 -11.59 11.77
N ALA A 77 6.96 -10.70 11.33
CA ALA A 77 7.62 -10.71 10.04
C ALA A 77 9.06 -10.20 10.16
N GLU A 78 9.94 -10.74 9.33
CA GLU A 78 11.35 -10.36 9.26
C GLU A 78 11.57 -9.18 8.32
N PHE A 79 10.73 -9.06 7.28
CA PHE A 79 10.84 -8.07 6.22
C PHE A 79 9.49 -7.42 5.91
N GLY A 80 9.48 -6.17 5.47
CA GLY A 80 8.23 -5.52 5.13
C GLY A 80 8.38 -4.27 4.28
N PHE A 81 7.27 -3.89 3.60
CA PHE A 81 7.18 -2.59 2.95
C PHE A 81 6.43 -1.59 3.82
N THR A 82 6.89 -0.36 3.77
CA THR A 82 6.21 0.78 4.38
C THR A 82 6.62 2.08 3.66
N TYR A 83 6.36 3.22 4.26
CA TYR A 83 6.84 4.50 3.75
C TYR A 83 7.85 5.11 4.73
N ALA A 84 8.82 5.86 4.22
CA ALA A 84 9.91 6.43 5.01
C ALA A 84 9.44 7.20 6.25
N HIS A 85 8.43 8.10 6.09
CA HIS A 85 7.86 8.83 7.23
C HIS A 85 7.14 7.91 8.24
N THR A 86 6.58 6.79 7.79
CA THR A 86 5.92 5.81 8.67
C THR A 86 6.93 5.10 9.54
N VAL A 87 8.12 4.76 8.99
CA VAL A 87 9.23 4.21 9.78
C VAL A 87 9.64 5.19 10.87
N ALA A 88 9.89 6.45 10.49
CA ALA A 88 10.27 7.51 11.44
C ALA A 88 9.22 7.72 12.54
N ASN A 89 7.95 7.76 12.17
CA ASN A 89 6.85 7.87 13.12
C ASN A 89 6.76 6.65 14.04
N GLY A 90 6.90 5.43 13.49
CA GLY A 90 6.91 4.19 14.27
C GLY A 90 8.06 4.16 15.26
N TYR A 91 9.28 4.43 14.81
CA TYR A 91 10.47 4.44 15.65
C TYR A 91 10.38 5.45 16.82
N ASN A 92 9.71 6.60 16.60
CA ASN A 92 9.54 7.64 17.60
C ASN A 92 8.20 7.58 18.36
N GLY A 93 7.34 6.60 18.10
CA GLY A 93 6.03 6.45 18.75
C GLY A 93 5.07 7.62 18.43
N LYS A 94 5.16 8.18 17.22
CA LYS A 94 4.36 9.33 16.78
C LYS A 94 3.24 8.92 15.81
N GLY A 95 2.34 9.87 15.52
CA GLY A 95 1.22 9.68 14.59
C GLY A 95 0.25 8.59 15.05
N LYS A 96 0.07 7.55 14.27
CA LYS A 96 -0.85 6.42 14.58
C LYS A 96 -0.21 5.35 15.50
N PHE A 97 1.03 5.53 15.94
CA PHE A 97 1.71 4.61 16.87
C PHE A 97 1.56 5.09 18.31
N LYS A 98 0.99 4.23 19.17
CA LYS A 98 0.80 4.51 20.60
C LYS A 98 2.10 4.38 21.42
N LYS A 99 3.11 3.67 20.88
CA LYS A 99 4.43 3.45 21.49
C LYS A 99 5.50 3.35 20.40
N ALA A 100 6.74 3.64 20.79
CA ALA A 100 7.89 3.53 19.91
C ALA A 100 8.12 2.07 19.44
N ARG A 101 8.50 1.90 18.17
CA ARG A 101 8.77 0.62 17.51
C ARG A 101 10.27 0.48 17.27
N LYS A 102 11.00 0.08 18.32
CA LYS A 102 12.47 0.13 18.37
C LYS A 102 13.16 -1.07 17.70
N ASN A 103 12.40 -2.12 17.34
CA ASN A 103 12.96 -3.31 16.69
C ASN A 103 12.97 -3.21 15.16
N VAL A 104 12.44 -2.12 14.58
CA VAL A 104 12.46 -1.90 13.13
C VAL A 104 13.76 -1.21 12.72
N ARG A 105 14.34 -1.67 11.59
CA ARG A 105 15.45 -1.00 10.91
C ARG A 105 15.05 -0.66 9.49
N TYR A 106 15.53 0.49 9.02
CA TYR A 106 15.40 0.90 7.63
C TYR A 106 16.34 0.04 6.78
N PHE A 107 15.82 -0.62 5.76
CA PHE A 107 16.60 -1.48 4.89
C PHE A 107 16.96 -0.77 3.59
N ALA A 108 15.96 -0.25 2.87
CA ALA A 108 16.20 0.44 1.60
C ALA A 108 15.11 1.45 1.26
N THR A 109 15.48 2.48 0.50
CA THR A 109 14.57 3.32 -0.26
C THR A 109 14.30 2.65 -1.60
N LEU A 110 13.02 2.57 -2.01
CA LEU A 110 12.64 1.92 -3.27
C LEU A 110 12.24 2.95 -4.34
N TYR A 111 11.06 3.56 -4.20
CA TYR A 111 10.53 4.49 -5.20
C TYR A 111 9.50 5.45 -4.57
N PRO A 112 9.27 6.61 -5.19
CA PRO A 112 8.18 7.49 -4.78
C PRO A 112 6.83 6.91 -5.19
N ALA A 113 5.85 6.94 -4.27
CA ALA A 113 4.46 6.67 -4.52
C ALA A 113 3.69 7.99 -4.59
N ALA A 114 2.61 8.04 -5.38
CA ALA A 114 1.74 9.19 -5.48
C ALA A 114 0.38 8.93 -4.83
N PHE A 115 -0.19 9.96 -4.23
CA PHE A 115 -1.57 9.93 -3.78
C PHE A 115 -2.50 10.12 -4.98
N GLN A 116 -3.32 9.13 -5.23
CA GLN A 116 -4.22 9.09 -6.37
C GLN A 116 -5.66 9.10 -5.88
N VAL A 117 -6.47 9.98 -6.44
CA VAL A 117 -7.89 10.11 -6.16
C VAL A 117 -8.66 10.03 -7.47
N ALA A 118 -9.56 9.07 -7.56
CA ALA A 118 -10.39 8.87 -8.73
C ALA A 118 -11.86 8.90 -8.38
N VAL A 119 -12.63 9.46 -9.31
CA VAL A 119 -14.10 9.48 -9.29
C VAL A 119 -14.61 8.97 -10.62
N PRO A 120 -15.86 8.47 -10.72
CA PRO A 120 -16.49 8.16 -12.00
C PRO A 120 -16.38 9.33 -12.98
N LYS A 121 -16.20 9.05 -14.28
CA LYS A 121 -16.00 10.07 -15.31
C LYS A 121 -17.05 11.19 -15.28
N ASN A 122 -18.32 10.83 -15.05
CA ASN A 122 -19.47 11.74 -15.01
C ASN A 122 -19.83 12.21 -13.58
N SER A 123 -18.97 11.99 -12.60
CA SER A 123 -19.22 12.40 -11.20
C SER A 123 -19.36 13.93 -11.08
N LYS A 124 -20.25 14.37 -10.19
CA LYS A 124 -20.39 15.78 -9.82
C LYS A 124 -19.27 16.28 -8.89
N ILE A 125 -18.51 15.37 -8.27
CA ILE A 125 -17.40 15.69 -7.37
C ILE A 125 -16.24 16.25 -8.21
N LYS A 126 -15.95 17.54 -8.11
CA LYS A 126 -14.89 18.23 -8.85
C LYS A 126 -13.61 18.42 -8.05
N GLY A 127 -13.72 18.47 -6.73
CA GLY A 127 -12.62 18.68 -5.78
C GLY A 127 -12.88 18.00 -4.45
N PHE A 128 -11.95 18.19 -3.50
CA PHE A 128 -12.05 17.59 -2.17
C PHE A 128 -13.20 18.21 -1.35
N GLU A 129 -13.53 19.46 -1.60
CA GLU A 129 -14.63 20.18 -0.94
C GLU A 129 -16.00 19.49 -1.15
N ASP A 130 -16.17 18.83 -2.31
CA ASP A 130 -17.41 18.14 -2.66
C ASP A 130 -17.54 16.77 -1.97
N MET A 131 -16.47 16.29 -1.29
CA MET A 131 -16.45 14.95 -0.69
C MET A 131 -17.07 14.89 0.72
N LYS A 132 -17.56 16.00 1.27
CA LYS A 132 -18.05 16.09 2.66
C LYS A 132 -19.24 15.18 2.98
N ALA A 133 -19.97 14.71 1.95
CA ALA A 133 -21.10 13.77 2.07
C ALA A 133 -20.99 12.61 1.07
N ALA A 134 -19.80 12.40 0.47
CA ALA A 134 -19.59 11.36 -0.53
C ALA A 134 -19.34 9.98 0.11
N ASN A 135 -19.61 8.93 -0.67
CA ASN A 135 -19.22 7.57 -0.33
C ASN A 135 -17.76 7.38 -0.77
N ILE A 136 -16.82 7.35 0.17
CA ILE A 136 -15.39 7.29 -0.13
C ILE A 136 -14.79 5.93 0.25
N SER A 137 -13.78 5.49 -0.51
CA SER A 137 -13.01 4.28 -0.21
C SER A 137 -11.52 4.60 -0.09
N PRO A 138 -11.01 4.89 1.14
CA PRO A 138 -9.63 5.31 1.39
C PRO A 138 -8.68 4.14 1.70
N GLY A 139 -9.15 2.89 1.73
CA GLY A 139 -8.41 1.71 2.15
C GLY A 139 -8.67 1.28 3.59
N LYS A 140 -8.04 0.18 4.01
CA LYS A 140 -8.26 -0.42 5.35
C LYS A 140 -7.67 0.41 6.49
N PRO A 141 -8.21 0.29 7.72
CA PRO A 141 -7.57 0.86 8.91
C PRO A 141 -6.13 0.37 9.07
N LYS A 142 -5.26 1.18 9.66
CA LYS A 142 -3.82 0.90 9.85
C LYS A 142 -3.00 0.80 8.53
N TRP A 143 -3.58 1.17 7.39
CA TRP A 143 -2.78 1.45 6.20
C TRP A 143 -2.28 2.89 6.23
N THR A 144 -1.05 3.09 5.80
CA THR A 144 -0.49 4.45 5.71
C THR A 144 -1.27 5.30 4.69
N GLY A 145 -1.73 4.70 3.58
CA GLY A 145 -2.56 5.38 2.58
C GLY A 145 -3.85 5.95 3.18
N THR A 146 -4.53 5.20 4.05
CA THR A 146 -5.74 5.66 4.74
C THR A 146 -5.45 6.81 5.69
N ALA A 147 -4.35 6.74 6.46
CA ALA A 147 -3.93 7.83 7.33
C ALA A 147 -3.52 9.08 6.52
N PHE A 148 -2.95 8.87 5.34
CA PHE A 148 -2.60 9.93 4.41
C PHE A 148 -3.84 10.64 3.86
N CYS A 149 -4.85 9.87 3.41
CA CYS A 149 -6.18 10.42 3.06
C CYS A 149 -6.75 11.28 4.17
N GLU A 150 -6.78 10.74 5.41
CA GLU A 150 -7.33 11.46 6.56
C GLU A 150 -6.61 12.79 6.81
N SER A 151 -5.27 12.83 6.65
CA SER A 151 -4.50 14.06 6.84
C SER A 151 -4.81 15.12 5.78
N ILE A 152 -5.05 14.69 4.52
CA ILE A 152 -5.44 15.60 3.45
C ILE A 152 -6.85 16.14 3.68
N LEU A 153 -7.82 15.29 4.02
CA LEU A 153 -9.18 15.74 4.33
C LEU A 153 -9.21 16.75 5.48
N LYS A 154 -8.37 16.56 6.50
CA LYS A 154 -8.22 17.53 7.61
C LYS A 154 -7.70 18.89 7.15
N ASP A 155 -6.81 18.92 6.16
CA ASP A 155 -6.35 20.19 5.56
C ASP A 155 -7.49 20.93 4.84
N TYR A 156 -8.50 20.20 4.36
CA TYR A 156 -9.74 20.74 3.83
C TYR A 156 -10.82 21.03 4.89
N GLY A 157 -10.51 20.87 6.18
CA GLY A 157 -11.37 21.22 7.29
C GLY A 157 -12.43 20.17 7.64
N PHE A 158 -12.30 18.94 7.18
CA PHE A 158 -13.21 17.84 7.52
C PHE A 158 -12.47 16.50 7.65
N ASN A 159 -13.15 15.46 8.11
CA ASN A 159 -12.59 14.12 8.35
C ASN A 159 -13.63 13.04 8.05
N PHE A 160 -13.29 11.77 8.28
CA PHE A 160 -14.18 10.64 8.06
C PHE A 160 -15.47 10.72 8.88
N ASP A 161 -15.43 11.26 10.09
CA ASP A 161 -16.62 11.41 10.94
C ASP A 161 -17.54 12.51 10.41
N THR A 162 -16.99 13.58 9.86
CA THR A 162 -17.74 14.62 9.16
C THR A 162 -18.50 14.04 7.97
N ILE A 163 -17.82 13.19 7.15
CA ILE A 163 -18.45 12.53 6.00
C ILE A 163 -19.66 11.71 6.46
N LYS A 164 -19.48 10.87 7.49
CA LYS A 164 -20.57 10.02 8.05
C LYS A 164 -21.73 10.85 8.60
N LYS A 165 -21.42 11.93 9.33
CA LYS A 165 -22.47 12.85 9.88
C LYS A 165 -23.30 13.50 8.79
N ASN A 166 -22.69 13.74 7.62
CA ASN A 166 -23.38 14.33 6.47
C ASN A 166 -24.07 13.31 5.56
N GLY A 167 -24.16 12.03 5.97
CA GLY A 167 -24.83 10.97 5.25
C GLY A 167 -23.97 10.19 4.27
N GLY A 168 -22.68 10.51 4.14
CA GLY A 168 -21.74 9.73 3.33
C GLY A 168 -21.23 8.48 4.04
N VAL A 169 -20.66 7.56 3.27
CA VAL A 169 -20.08 6.30 3.77
C VAL A 169 -18.58 6.29 3.60
N VAL A 170 -17.86 5.77 4.60
CA VAL A 170 -16.41 5.54 4.53
C VAL A 170 -16.15 4.04 4.48
N HIS A 171 -15.88 3.53 3.29
CA HIS A 171 -15.64 2.10 3.04
C HIS A 171 -14.19 1.74 3.36
N MET A 172 -13.93 1.22 4.55
CA MET A 172 -12.60 0.80 5.01
C MET A 172 -12.23 -0.61 4.52
N VAL A 173 -12.10 -0.76 3.21
CA VAL A 173 -11.93 -2.06 2.52
C VAL A 173 -10.63 -2.12 1.73
N SER A 174 -10.30 -3.29 1.12
CA SER A 174 -9.13 -3.45 0.25
C SER A 174 -9.31 -2.72 -1.09
N TYR A 175 -8.23 -2.49 -1.84
CA TYR A 175 -8.31 -1.86 -3.17
C TYR A 175 -9.17 -2.67 -4.15
N LYS A 176 -9.10 -4.02 -4.09
CA LYS A 176 -9.96 -4.88 -4.91
C LYS A 176 -11.45 -4.69 -4.61
N GLU A 177 -11.80 -4.62 -3.32
CA GLU A 177 -13.17 -4.34 -2.87
C GLU A 177 -13.59 -2.91 -3.23
N SER A 178 -12.67 -1.93 -3.12
CA SER A 178 -12.92 -0.54 -3.55
C SER A 178 -13.26 -0.44 -5.04
N VAL A 179 -12.57 -1.23 -5.87
CA VAL A 179 -12.87 -1.31 -7.31
C VAL A 179 -14.29 -1.84 -7.54
N ALA A 180 -14.68 -2.89 -6.84
CA ALA A 180 -16.04 -3.44 -6.93
C ALA A 180 -17.08 -2.39 -6.52
N LEU A 181 -16.90 -1.73 -5.37
CA LEU A 181 -17.81 -0.67 -4.90
C LEU A 181 -17.94 0.49 -5.89
N MET A 182 -16.85 0.89 -6.55
CA MET A 182 -16.88 1.92 -7.60
C MET A 182 -17.66 1.47 -8.84
N LYS A 183 -17.47 0.22 -9.27
CA LYS A 183 -18.20 -0.36 -10.41
C LYS A 183 -19.70 -0.49 -10.15
N ASP A 184 -20.06 -0.83 -8.92
CA ASP A 184 -21.44 -1.01 -8.49
C ASP A 184 -22.12 0.32 -8.10
N GLY A 185 -21.41 1.45 -8.22
CA GLY A 185 -21.95 2.77 -7.84
C GLY A 185 -22.17 2.97 -6.34
N GLN A 186 -21.56 2.11 -5.50
CA GLN A 186 -21.64 2.20 -4.04
C GLN A 186 -20.56 3.10 -3.44
N ALA A 187 -19.49 3.37 -4.18
CA ALA A 187 -18.48 4.36 -3.81
C ALA A 187 -18.37 5.43 -4.90
N ASP A 188 -18.33 6.69 -4.47
CA ASP A 188 -18.16 7.86 -5.35
C ASP A 188 -16.69 8.21 -5.56
N VAL A 189 -15.82 7.82 -4.61
CA VAL A 189 -14.39 8.20 -4.62
C VAL A 189 -13.54 7.02 -4.18
N PHE A 190 -12.53 6.68 -4.99
CA PHE A 190 -11.46 5.77 -4.61
C PHE A 190 -10.16 6.55 -4.39
N MET A 191 -9.53 6.32 -3.24
CA MET A 191 -8.31 7.00 -2.82
C MET A 191 -7.22 5.99 -2.47
N ALA A 192 -6.02 6.19 -3.01
CA ALA A 192 -4.86 5.34 -2.67
C ALA A 192 -3.53 6.09 -2.78
N ALA A 193 -2.63 5.85 -1.83
CA ALA A 193 -1.23 6.21 -1.97
C ALA A 193 -0.47 4.97 -2.46
N THR A 194 0.02 4.99 -3.69
CA THR A 194 0.58 3.80 -4.36
C THR A 194 1.47 4.19 -5.55
N SER A 195 2.11 3.20 -6.19
CA SER A 195 2.85 3.44 -7.44
C SER A 195 1.96 3.98 -8.56
N VAL A 196 2.57 4.60 -9.55
CA VAL A 196 1.91 5.07 -10.76
C VAL A 196 2.62 4.45 -11.97
N PRO A 197 1.91 3.76 -12.88
CA PRO A 197 0.48 3.41 -12.82
C PRO A 197 0.19 2.28 -11.80
N GLN A 198 -1.10 2.07 -11.50
CA GLN A 198 -1.54 1.07 -10.55
C GLN A 198 -2.78 0.32 -11.08
N ALA A 199 -2.80 -1.00 -10.90
CA ALA A 199 -3.76 -1.91 -11.54
C ALA A 199 -5.23 -1.57 -11.27
N SER A 200 -5.59 -1.21 -10.03
CA SER A 200 -6.98 -0.88 -9.68
C SER A 200 -7.49 0.38 -10.40
N PHE A 201 -6.63 1.38 -10.61
CA PHE A 201 -7.00 2.57 -11.39
C PHE A 201 -7.11 2.27 -12.89
N ILE A 202 -6.21 1.42 -13.44
CA ILE A 202 -6.31 0.93 -14.81
C ILE A 202 -7.61 0.15 -15.02
N GLU A 203 -7.99 -0.70 -14.07
CA GLU A 203 -9.24 -1.45 -14.11
C GLU A 203 -10.46 -0.53 -14.12
N LEU A 204 -10.49 0.48 -13.25
CA LEU A 204 -11.55 1.47 -13.17
C LEU A 204 -11.59 2.41 -14.39
N GLU A 205 -10.44 2.72 -14.98
CA GLU A 205 -10.36 3.49 -16.22
C GLU A 205 -11.06 2.78 -17.38
N ASN A 206 -10.92 1.44 -17.45
CA ASN A 206 -11.58 0.63 -18.48
C ASN A 206 -13.09 0.46 -18.20
N SER A 207 -13.48 0.36 -16.95
CA SER A 207 -14.88 0.21 -16.54
C SER A 207 -15.06 0.58 -15.06
N PRO A 208 -15.92 1.53 -14.72
CA PRO A 208 -16.91 2.28 -15.51
C PRO A 208 -16.35 3.50 -16.26
N GLY A 209 -15.05 3.74 -16.20
CA GLY A 209 -14.40 4.96 -16.62
C GLY A 209 -14.31 5.98 -15.49
N ILE A 210 -13.10 6.51 -15.28
CA ILE A 210 -12.79 7.45 -14.20
C ILE A 210 -12.11 8.71 -14.72
N ARG A 211 -12.05 9.70 -13.85
CA ARG A 211 -11.12 10.83 -13.93
C ARG A 211 -10.44 11.04 -12.59
N PHE A 212 -9.26 11.62 -12.64
CA PHE A 212 -8.46 11.89 -11.46
C PHE A 212 -8.73 13.30 -10.91
N ILE A 213 -8.64 13.44 -9.58
CA ILE A 213 -8.69 14.73 -8.89
C ILE A 213 -7.30 15.01 -8.34
N GLY A 214 -6.70 16.12 -8.76
CA GLY A 214 -5.42 16.61 -8.26
C GLY A 214 -5.57 17.48 -7.03
N LEU A 215 -4.44 17.86 -6.45
CA LEU A 215 -4.35 18.82 -5.36
C LEU A 215 -3.83 20.19 -5.88
N PRO A 216 -4.45 21.30 -5.52
CA PRO A 216 -3.91 22.63 -5.77
C PRO A 216 -2.53 22.82 -5.15
N LYS A 217 -1.68 23.61 -5.81
CA LYS A 217 -0.28 23.81 -5.38
C LYS A 217 -0.16 24.36 -3.96
N ASP A 218 -0.98 25.31 -3.59
CA ASP A 218 -1.01 25.91 -2.25
C ASP A 218 -1.35 24.90 -1.15
N ARG A 219 -2.22 23.92 -1.45
CA ARG A 219 -2.54 22.80 -0.56
C ARG A 219 -1.36 21.85 -0.41
N ILE A 220 -0.71 21.51 -1.54
CA ILE A 220 0.49 20.68 -1.53
C ILE A 220 1.59 21.34 -0.69
N ASP A 221 1.88 22.62 -0.94
CA ASP A 221 2.89 23.40 -0.22
C ASP A 221 2.65 23.38 1.31
N ARG A 222 1.41 23.65 1.73
CA ARG A 222 1.03 23.64 3.14
C ARG A 222 1.16 22.27 3.78
N ILE A 223 0.68 21.22 3.09
CA ILE A 223 0.70 19.86 3.63
C ILE A 223 2.14 19.34 3.73
N VAL A 224 2.99 19.57 2.73
CA VAL A 224 4.41 19.18 2.74
C VAL A 224 5.17 19.91 3.86
N LYS A 225 4.93 21.21 4.02
CA LYS A 225 5.56 22.02 5.10
C LYS A 225 5.22 21.47 6.49
N ASN A 226 3.99 21.02 6.69
CA ASN A 226 3.50 20.58 8.01
C ASN A 226 3.71 19.08 8.28
N ASN A 227 4.13 18.29 7.28
CA ASN A 227 4.28 16.86 7.41
C ASN A 227 5.64 16.39 6.85
N PRO A 228 6.69 16.38 7.67
CA PRO A 228 8.00 15.87 7.26
C PRO A 228 7.92 14.45 6.70
N GLY A 229 8.45 14.24 5.51
CA GLY A 229 8.40 12.97 4.78
C GLY A 229 7.28 12.85 3.75
N TYR A 230 6.40 13.85 3.64
CA TYR A 230 5.58 14.03 2.45
C TYR A 230 6.36 14.86 1.42
N ILE A 231 6.19 14.54 0.16
CA ILE A 231 6.91 15.19 -0.94
C ILE A 231 5.92 15.66 -2.01
N TYR A 232 6.37 16.57 -2.88
CA TYR A 232 5.66 16.88 -4.10
C TYR A 232 5.59 15.64 -4.98
N GLY A 233 4.41 15.36 -5.52
CA GLY A 233 4.16 14.25 -6.41
C GLY A 233 3.36 14.68 -7.63
N LYS A 234 3.30 13.81 -8.62
CA LYS A 234 2.43 13.95 -9.78
C LYS A 234 1.98 12.59 -10.30
N ILE A 235 0.83 12.55 -10.94
CA ILE A 235 0.42 11.45 -11.79
C ILE A 235 0.75 11.87 -13.22
N PRO A 236 1.76 11.28 -13.89
CA PRO A 236 2.14 11.65 -15.24
C PRO A 236 0.99 11.38 -16.23
N ALA A 237 0.83 12.24 -17.25
CA ALA A 237 -0.16 12.05 -18.30
C ALA A 237 -0.02 10.70 -19.01
N SER A 238 1.21 10.20 -19.15
CA SER A 238 1.49 8.89 -19.75
C SER A 238 1.07 7.69 -18.92
N ALA A 239 0.67 7.89 -17.64
CA ALA A 239 0.37 6.77 -16.73
C ALA A 239 -1.00 6.13 -17.00
N TYR A 240 -1.97 6.92 -17.45
CA TYR A 240 -3.35 6.48 -17.66
C TYR A 240 -3.92 7.09 -18.94
N LYS A 241 -4.74 6.32 -19.65
CA LYS A 241 -5.35 6.76 -20.94
C LYS A 241 -6.32 7.93 -20.77
N SER A 242 -6.91 8.09 -19.59
CA SER A 242 -7.85 9.15 -19.26
C SER A 242 -7.19 10.50 -18.97
N LEU A 243 -5.86 10.56 -18.96
CA LEU A 243 -5.10 11.78 -18.67
C LEU A 243 -4.56 12.43 -19.95
N ASP A 244 -4.81 13.71 -20.09
CA ASP A 244 -4.26 14.59 -21.14
C ASP A 244 -3.09 15.46 -20.64
N LYS A 245 -2.94 15.57 -19.31
CA LYS A 245 -1.88 16.33 -18.63
C LYS A 245 -1.50 15.70 -17.30
N ASP A 246 -0.33 16.08 -16.79
CA ASP A 246 0.13 15.71 -15.46
C ASP A 246 -0.84 16.24 -14.39
N ILE A 247 -1.17 15.39 -13.40
CA ILE A 247 -2.02 15.76 -12.27
C ILE A 247 -1.13 15.99 -11.05
N PRO A 248 -1.06 17.23 -10.52
CA PRO A 248 -0.29 17.51 -9.30
C PRO A 248 -0.95 16.86 -8.10
N THR A 249 -0.12 16.28 -7.24
CA THR A 249 -0.57 15.60 -6.02
C THR A 249 0.55 15.54 -4.97
N LEU A 250 0.29 14.85 -3.87
CA LEU A 250 1.30 14.54 -2.86
C LEU A 250 1.98 13.21 -3.16
N GLY A 251 3.24 13.11 -2.78
CA GLY A 251 4.02 11.89 -2.85
C GLY A 251 4.52 11.46 -1.48
N ILE A 252 4.89 10.20 -1.39
CA ILE A 252 5.54 9.57 -0.25
C ILE A 252 6.55 8.54 -0.75
N VAL A 253 7.61 8.29 0.01
CA VAL A 253 8.68 7.39 -0.43
C VAL A 253 8.45 5.98 0.10
N THR A 254 8.30 5.02 -0.82
CA THR A 254 8.25 3.59 -0.49
C THR A 254 9.59 3.11 0.00
N SER A 255 9.58 2.37 1.10
CA SER A 255 10.77 1.85 1.77
C SER A 255 10.57 0.40 2.19
N ALA A 256 11.68 -0.32 2.24
CA ALA A 256 11.75 -1.63 2.86
C ALA A 256 12.31 -1.52 4.29
N ILE A 257 11.81 -2.37 5.17
CA ILE A 257 12.19 -2.47 6.58
C ILE A 257 12.48 -3.92 6.95
N VAL A 258 13.36 -4.09 7.94
CA VAL A 258 13.70 -5.39 8.53
C VAL A 258 13.60 -5.33 10.05
N ASN A 259 13.44 -6.50 10.68
CA ASN A 259 13.59 -6.63 12.13
C ASN A 259 15.09 -6.51 12.49
N LYS A 260 15.38 -5.81 13.59
CA LYS A 260 16.76 -5.57 14.07
C LYS A 260 17.52 -6.83 14.47
N ASP A 261 16.80 -7.91 14.79
CA ASP A 261 17.37 -9.16 15.28
C ASP A 261 17.74 -10.14 14.16
N LEU A 262 17.56 -9.74 12.88
CA LEU A 262 18.06 -10.51 11.76
C LEU A 262 19.59 -10.58 11.76
N PRO A 263 20.21 -11.74 11.47
CA PRO A 263 21.67 -11.87 11.35
C PRO A 263 22.24 -10.92 10.29
N ASN A 264 23.37 -10.29 10.59
CA ASN A 264 23.98 -9.30 9.69
C ASN A 264 24.37 -9.88 8.33
N ASP A 265 24.88 -11.11 8.29
CA ASP A 265 25.23 -11.83 7.07
C ASP A 265 24.00 -12.16 6.21
N LEU A 266 22.86 -12.49 6.84
CA LEU A 266 21.60 -12.67 6.13
C LEU A 266 21.16 -11.33 5.49
N VAL A 267 21.13 -10.25 6.26
CA VAL A 267 20.77 -8.90 5.76
C VAL A 267 21.71 -8.47 4.64
N TYR A 268 23.01 -8.73 4.77
CA TYR A 268 23.97 -8.46 3.71
C TYR A 268 23.68 -9.24 2.43
N ASN A 269 23.34 -10.52 2.54
CA ASN A 269 22.97 -11.34 1.37
C ASN A 269 21.64 -10.89 0.73
N MET A 270 20.72 -10.33 1.49
CA MET A 270 19.48 -9.73 0.96
C MET A 270 19.74 -8.43 0.17
N THR A 271 20.89 -7.79 0.31
CA THR A 271 21.25 -6.54 -0.42
C THR A 271 22.01 -6.78 -1.73
N LYS A 272 22.51 -7.98 -1.96
CA LYS A 272 23.18 -8.41 -3.21
C LYS A 272 22.17 -8.74 -4.31
#